data_4afcc34a64b67fb10798c03174bfe0f0
#
_entry.id   4afcc34a64b67fb10798c03174bfe0f0
#
_cell.length_a   1.000
_cell.length_b   1.000
_cell.length_c   1.000
_cell.angle_alpha   90.00
_cell.angle_beta   90.00
_cell.angle_gamma   90.00
#
_symmetry.space_group_name_H-M   'P 1'
#
loop_
_entity.id
_entity.type
_entity.pdbx_description
1 polymer ?
#
loop_
_entity_poly.entity_id
_entity_poly.type
_entity_poly.pdbx_seq_one_letter_code
_entity_poly.pdbx_strand_id
1 'polypeptide(L)'
;MTMPTLLNKTLLSTIFAVIFAQTSIAQSMNATVFATSKESDRRITQTETLTFKSQAQPLETELFIYLDKNKKFQEMVGIGAAITDASAETFAKMSAAKQKEVSEAFFTLDKGIGYSLLRTTIHSSDFSSNSYTYVKEGDKELNSFSIAHDEQYRIPLIKKAFELSKNNMALYASPWSPPAFMKTNNDMLRGGKLKPEYNQSWANYYVKFIAAYEKASIPVWGLSIQNEPMATQRWESCIYTAAEERDFLKNYLGPTLWKAGYADKKIIMWDHNRDLVFQRATELLSDPEAAKYVWGIGYHWYETWSGSEQMYDNIKLTQEAYPDKKIIFTEGCKEAFNAAKYKDWNIGEYYA
;
A
#
# COMPACT_ATOMS: atom_id res chain seq x y z
N MET A 1 14.61 -33.94 -94.70
CA MET A 1 15.75 -33.40 -94.01
C MET A 1 15.44 -33.53 -92.56
N THR A 2 16.17 -34.27 -91.90
CA THR A 2 16.06 -35.08 -90.74
C THR A 2 15.76 -34.28 -89.46
N MET A 3 14.67 -34.69 -88.75
CA MET A 3 14.46 -34.45 -87.28
C MET A 3 15.34 -35.36 -86.45
N PRO A 4 15.72 -34.95 -85.30
CA PRO A 4 15.94 -35.89 -84.23
C PRO A 4 15.05 -35.66 -82.96
N THR A 5 14.57 -36.73 -82.55
CA THR A 5 13.82 -37.18 -81.38
C THR A 5 14.09 -36.46 -80.07
N LEU A 6 12.99 -36.06 -79.43
CA LEU A 6 12.94 -35.67 -78.00
C LEU A 6 12.99 -36.87 -77.14
N LEU A 7 13.90 -36.88 -76.20
CA LEU A 7 13.96 -37.83 -75.08
C LEU A 7 13.31 -37.22 -73.84
N ASN A 8 12.17 -37.80 -73.47
CA ASN A 8 11.48 -37.46 -72.22
C ASN A 8 12.28 -37.98 -71.04
N LYS A 9 12.72 -37.07 -70.16
CA LYS A 9 13.17 -37.44 -68.83
C LYS A 9 12.10 -37.04 -67.82
N THR A 10 11.40 -38.04 -67.35
CA THR A 10 10.51 -37.94 -66.22
C THR A 10 11.33 -37.82 -64.94
N LEU A 11 11.27 -36.61 -64.34
CA LEU A 11 11.90 -36.35 -63.03
C LEU A 11 10.92 -36.75 -61.94
N LEU A 12 11.20 -37.85 -61.22
CA LEU A 12 10.46 -38.29 -60.06
C LEU A 12 10.88 -37.42 -58.89
N SER A 13 10.05 -36.45 -58.53
CA SER A 13 10.25 -35.68 -57.31
C SER A 13 9.66 -36.41 -56.11
N THR A 14 10.55 -37.02 -55.35
CA THR A 14 10.19 -37.64 -54.04
C THR A 14 10.08 -36.51 -53.02
N ILE A 15 8.86 -36.13 -52.62
CA ILE A 15 8.59 -35.23 -51.51
C ILE A 15 8.77 -36.01 -50.25
N PHE A 16 9.86 -35.78 -49.51
CA PHE A 16 10.03 -36.21 -48.12
C PHE A 16 9.21 -35.27 -47.23
N ALA A 17 8.02 -35.67 -46.81
CA ALA A 17 7.28 -34.99 -45.78
C ALA A 17 7.92 -35.36 -44.42
N VAL A 18 8.75 -34.48 -43.91
CA VAL A 18 9.23 -34.57 -42.52
C VAL A 18 8.10 -34.14 -41.60
N ILE A 19 7.39 -35.12 -41.06
CA ILE A 19 6.41 -34.87 -39.98
C ILE A 19 7.22 -34.58 -38.72
N PHE A 20 7.40 -33.27 -38.40
CA PHE A 20 7.82 -32.88 -37.06
C PHE A 20 6.67 -33.21 -36.10
N ALA A 21 6.70 -34.36 -35.47
CA ALA A 21 5.91 -34.60 -34.27
C ALA A 21 6.45 -33.65 -33.20
N GLN A 22 5.80 -32.51 -33.06
CA GLN A 22 5.96 -31.67 -31.86
C GLN A 22 5.41 -32.49 -30.70
N THR A 23 6.28 -33.26 -30.03
CA THR A 23 5.98 -33.74 -28.69
C THR A 23 5.90 -32.50 -27.81
N SER A 24 4.68 -31.94 -27.65
CA SER A 24 4.39 -31.05 -26.57
C SER A 24 4.68 -31.82 -25.28
N ILE A 25 5.88 -31.60 -24.72
CA ILE A 25 6.14 -31.97 -23.34
C ILE A 25 5.17 -31.10 -22.54
N ALA A 26 4.02 -31.64 -22.19
CA ALA A 26 3.11 -31.04 -21.27
C ALA A 26 3.92 -30.82 -19.97
N GLN A 27 4.40 -29.61 -19.79
CA GLN A 27 5.08 -29.24 -18.55
C GLN A 27 4.06 -29.49 -17.44
N SER A 28 4.30 -30.50 -16.61
CA SER A 28 3.41 -30.82 -15.51
C SER A 28 3.36 -29.60 -14.59
N MET A 29 2.23 -28.89 -14.60
CA MET A 29 2.02 -27.79 -13.66
C MET A 29 1.78 -28.39 -12.28
N ASN A 30 2.45 -27.82 -11.29
CA ASN A 30 2.29 -28.22 -9.90
C ASN A 30 1.79 -27.03 -9.08
N ALA A 31 1.01 -27.31 -8.04
CA ALA A 31 0.59 -26.34 -7.05
C ALA A 31 1.15 -26.74 -5.68
N THR A 32 1.91 -25.85 -5.07
CA THR A 32 2.36 -26.02 -3.69
C THR A 32 1.26 -25.55 -2.76
N VAL A 33 0.85 -26.40 -1.83
CA VAL A 33 -0.20 -26.11 -0.86
C VAL A 33 0.40 -25.63 0.44
N PHE A 34 -0.01 -24.43 0.87
CA PHE A 34 0.27 -23.91 2.20
C PHE A 34 -1.03 -23.85 3.00
N ALA A 35 -1.03 -24.43 4.19
CA ALA A 35 -2.20 -24.48 5.05
C ALA A 35 -2.00 -23.72 6.34
N THR A 36 -3.04 -22.99 6.74
CA THR A 36 -3.22 -22.45 8.08
C THR A 36 -4.54 -23.01 8.62
N SER A 37 -4.54 -23.56 9.83
CA SER A 37 -5.72 -24.23 10.38
C SER A 37 -5.86 -23.93 11.87
N LYS A 38 -7.08 -23.62 12.30
CA LYS A 38 -7.42 -23.38 13.70
C LYS A 38 -7.20 -24.61 14.56
N GLU A 39 -7.56 -25.77 14.03
CA GLU A 39 -7.59 -27.05 14.76
C GLU A 39 -6.22 -27.79 14.72
N SER A 40 -5.17 -27.14 14.25
CA SER A 40 -3.82 -27.71 14.18
C SER A 40 -2.75 -26.64 14.39
N ASP A 41 -1.50 -27.06 14.55
CA ASP A 41 -0.34 -26.15 14.65
C ASP A 41 0.11 -25.58 13.30
N ARG A 42 -0.62 -25.83 12.23
CA ARG A 42 -0.27 -25.34 10.89
C ARG A 42 -0.46 -23.83 10.81
N ARG A 43 0.60 -23.12 10.42
CA ARG A 43 0.64 -21.68 10.19
C ARG A 43 1.46 -21.42 8.95
N ILE A 44 0.80 -21.19 7.81
CA ILE A 44 1.40 -21.06 6.47
C ILE A 44 2.37 -22.22 6.23
N THR A 45 1.97 -23.41 6.69
CA THR A 45 2.81 -24.62 6.63
C THR A 45 2.65 -25.24 5.26
N GLN A 46 3.77 -25.48 4.55
CA GLN A 46 3.73 -26.27 3.32
C GLN A 46 3.34 -27.71 3.66
N THR A 47 2.24 -28.17 3.09
CA THR A 47 1.69 -29.51 3.37
C THR A 47 1.96 -30.51 2.25
N GLU A 48 1.75 -30.09 1.01
CA GLU A 48 1.89 -30.98 -0.14
C GLU A 48 2.19 -30.21 -1.43
N THR A 49 2.55 -30.94 -2.47
CA THR A 49 2.61 -30.44 -3.84
C THR A 49 1.67 -31.26 -4.70
N LEU A 50 0.67 -30.63 -5.26
CA LEU A 50 -0.31 -31.25 -6.14
C LEU A 50 0.13 -31.12 -7.59
N THR A 51 0.00 -32.18 -8.35
CA THR A 51 0.20 -32.15 -9.81
C THR A 51 -1.13 -31.98 -10.51
N PHE A 52 -1.23 -31.01 -11.40
CA PHE A 52 -2.43 -30.82 -12.22
C PHE A 52 -2.66 -32.02 -13.13
N LYS A 53 -3.90 -32.49 -13.14
CA LYS A 53 -4.34 -33.61 -14.01
C LYS A 53 -5.52 -33.11 -14.84
N SER A 54 -5.67 -33.70 -16.04
CA SER A 54 -6.90 -33.51 -16.79
C SER A 54 -8.07 -34.11 -16.01
N GLN A 55 -9.13 -33.34 -15.87
CA GLN A 55 -10.33 -33.75 -15.14
C GLN A 55 -11.55 -33.53 -16.02
N ALA A 56 -12.53 -34.44 -15.91
CA ALA A 56 -13.84 -34.23 -16.50
C ALA A 56 -14.55 -33.06 -15.81
N GLN A 57 -15.56 -32.51 -16.46
CA GLN A 57 -16.39 -31.48 -15.84
C GLN A 57 -17.01 -32.02 -14.55
N PRO A 58 -16.91 -31.30 -13.43
CA PRO A 58 -17.51 -31.71 -12.17
C PRO A 58 -19.02 -31.83 -12.28
N LEU A 59 -19.63 -32.69 -11.48
CA LEU A 59 -21.08 -32.78 -11.35
C LEU A 59 -21.61 -31.57 -10.58
N GLU A 60 -22.85 -31.17 -10.81
CA GLU A 60 -23.51 -30.03 -10.11
C GLU A 60 -23.56 -30.23 -8.57
N THR A 61 -23.44 -31.47 -8.10
CA THR A 61 -23.43 -31.81 -6.66
C THR A 61 -22.05 -31.77 -6.04
N GLU A 62 -20.99 -31.56 -6.82
CA GLU A 62 -19.62 -31.52 -6.35
C GLU A 62 -19.19 -30.06 -6.03
N LEU A 63 -18.44 -29.88 -4.95
CA LEU A 63 -17.84 -28.60 -4.64
C LEU A 63 -16.56 -28.41 -5.48
N PHE A 64 -16.51 -27.35 -6.26
CA PHE A 64 -15.35 -27.03 -7.10
C PHE A 64 -15.08 -25.52 -7.14
N ILE A 65 -13.84 -25.17 -7.46
CA ILE A 65 -13.40 -23.80 -7.64
C ILE A 65 -12.78 -23.66 -9.04
N TYR A 66 -13.36 -22.76 -9.85
CA TYR A 66 -12.79 -22.43 -11.15
C TYR A 66 -11.80 -21.29 -11.04
N LEU A 67 -10.61 -21.47 -11.59
CA LEU A 67 -9.60 -20.43 -11.75
C LEU A 67 -9.40 -20.16 -13.25
N ASP A 68 -9.90 -19.02 -13.72
CA ASP A 68 -9.66 -18.57 -15.09
C ASP A 68 -8.51 -17.54 -15.10
N LYS A 69 -7.32 -17.95 -15.52
CA LYS A 69 -6.13 -17.09 -15.61
C LYS A 69 -6.26 -15.94 -16.59
N ASN A 70 -7.25 -15.98 -17.50
CA ASN A 70 -7.50 -14.91 -18.47
C ASN A 70 -8.45 -13.83 -17.91
N LYS A 71 -9.19 -14.16 -16.86
CA LYS A 71 -10.08 -13.22 -16.17
C LYS A 71 -9.28 -12.54 -15.06
N LYS A 72 -8.84 -11.31 -15.34
CA LYS A 72 -8.05 -10.50 -14.41
C LYS A 72 -8.93 -9.44 -13.75
N PHE A 73 -8.63 -9.13 -12.52
CA PHE A 73 -9.22 -8.06 -11.73
C PHE A 73 -8.15 -6.99 -11.42
N GLN A 74 -8.17 -6.42 -10.21
CA GLN A 74 -7.19 -5.42 -9.77
C GLN A 74 -5.78 -6.01 -9.66
N GLU A 75 -4.80 -5.14 -9.84
CA GLU A 75 -3.41 -5.43 -9.53
C GLU A 75 -3.12 -5.14 -8.06
N MET A 76 -2.53 -6.11 -7.36
CA MET A 76 -2.09 -5.92 -5.97
C MET A 76 -0.78 -5.13 -5.95
N VAL A 77 -0.80 -3.92 -5.40
CA VAL A 77 0.40 -3.09 -5.22
C VAL A 77 1.35 -3.72 -4.20
N GLY A 78 0.80 -4.29 -3.15
CA GLY A 78 1.55 -4.95 -2.09
C GLY A 78 0.70 -5.24 -0.86
N ILE A 79 1.29 -5.97 0.06
CA ILE A 79 0.76 -6.19 1.42
C ILE A 79 1.83 -5.73 2.39
N GLY A 80 1.42 -5.09 3.49
CA GLY A 80 2.39 -4.56 4.42
C GLY A 80 1.82 -4.12 5.76
N ALA A 81 2.60 -3.33 6.47
CA ALA A 81 2.24 -2.80 7.77
C ALA A 81 2.81 -1.39 7.98
N ALA A 82 2.42 -0.75 9.08
CA ALA A 82 3.00 0.53 9.47
C ALA A 82 4.28 0.35 10.29
N ILE A 83 5.29 1.20 10.02
CA ILE A 83 6.42 1.44 10.90
C ILE A 83 6.21 2.81 11.55
N THR A 84 5.78 2.77 12.81
CA THR A 84 5.53 3.94 13.67
C THR A 84 6.67 4.13 14.67
N ASP A 85 6.69 5.25 15.39
CA ASP A 85 7.67 5.47 16.47
C ASP A 85 7.59 4.36 17.53
N ALA A 86 6.38 4.06 18.02
CA ALA A 86 6.18 3.03 19.05
C ALA A 86 6.67 1.66 18.61
N SER A 87 6.43 1.28 17.34
CA SER A 87 6.94 0.01 16.81
C SER A 87 8.47 0.00 16.70
N ALA A 88 9.06 1.08 16.22
CA ALA A 88 10.51 1.20 16.05
C ALA A 88 11.24 1.25 17.40
N GLU A 89 10.74 2.02 18.37
CA GLU A 89 11.28 2.06 19.73
C GLU A 89 11.19 0.69 20.42
N THR A 90 10.06 -0.01 20.25
CA THR A 90 9.87 -1.35 20.81
C THR A 90 10.82 -2.35 20.16
N PHE A 91 10.98 -2.28 18.84
CA PHE A 91 11.93 -3.11 18.11
C PHE A 91 13.37 -2.86 18.59
N ALA A 92 13.76 -1.60 18.79
CA ALA A 92 15.10 -1.25 19.28
C ALA A 92 15.41 -1.79 20.69
N LYS A 93 14.39 -1.99 21.53
CA LYS A 93 14.54 -2.58 22.88
C LYS A 93 14.70 -4.11 22.87
N MET A 94 14.44 -4.76 21.74
CA MET A 94 14.62 -6.22 21.64
C MET A 94 16.11 -6.59 21.57
N SER A 95 16.45 -7.84 21.98
CA SER A 95 17.78 -8.38 21.73
C SER A 95 18.09 -8.46 20.23
N ALA A 96 19.38 -8.39 19.86
CA ALA A 96 19.79 -8.50 18.46
C ALA A 96 19.26 -9.77 17.77
N ALA A 97 19.21 -10.90 18.49
CA ALA A 97 18.65 -12.14 17.98
C ALA A 97 17.15 -12.02 17.67
N LYS A 98 16.39 -11.36 18.56
CA LYS A 98 14.94 -11.15 18.35
C LYS A 98 14.67 -10.11 17.26
N GLN A 99 15.47 -9.04 17.17
CA GLN A 99 15.39 -8.08 16.05
C GLN A 99 15.61 -8.77 14.70
N LYS A 100 16.59 -9.68 14.61
CA LYS A 100 16.85 -10.46 13.41
C LYS A 100 15.65 -11.34 13.06
N GLU A 101 15.14 -12.13 14.03
CA GLU A 101 13.99 -13.01 13.85
C GLU A 101 12.76 -12.26 13.34
N VAL A 102 12.40 -11.15 14.01
CA VAL A 102 11.22 -10.34 13.65
C VAL A 102 11.38 -9.71 12.27
N SER A 103 12.55 -9.12 11.98
CA SER A 103 12.77 -8.46 10.70
C SER A 103 12.83 -9.46 9.53
N GLU A 104 13.43 -10.64 9.73
CA GLU A 104 13.41 -11.70 8.72
C GLU A 104 11.99 -12.22 8.49
N ALA A 105 11.21 -12.42 9.56
CA ALA A 105 9.82 -12.89 9.45
C ALA A 105 8.91 -11.94 8.68
N PHE A 106 9.13 -10.62 8.77
CA PHE A 106 8.28 -9.64 8.08
C PHE A 106 8.77 -9.31 6.68
N PHE A 107 10.08 -9.18 6.44
CA PHE A 107 10.58 -8.52 5.25
C PHE A 107 11.29 -9.42 4.24
N THR A 108 11.69 -10.66 4.61
CA THR A 108 12.32 -11.55 3.63
C THR A 108 11.29 -12.27 2.78
N LEU A 109 11.60 -12.44 1.49
CA LEU A 109 10.71 -13.09 0.53
C LEU A 109 10.72 -14.63 0.62
N ASP A 110 11.82 -15.18 1.12
CA ASP A 110 12.06 -16.63 1.15
C ASP A 110 11.77 -17.29 2.52
N LYS A 111 11.90 -16.51 3.59
CA LYS A 111 11.77 -17.00 4.97
C LYS A 111 10.66 -16.32 5.76
N GLY A 112 10.14 -15.23 5.27
CA GLY A 112 9.13 -14.42 5.93
C GLY A 112 7.87 -14.28 5.10
N ILE A 113 6.99 -13.38 5.54
CA ILE A 113 5.76 -13.05 4.83
C ILE A 113 5.99 -12.07 3.68
N GLY A 114 7.19 -11.47 3.58
CA GLY A 114 7.61 -10.67 2.44
C GLY A 114 6.80 -9.39 2.25
N TYR A 115 6.61 -8.58 3.31
CA TYR A 115 5.97 -7.29 3.15
C TYR A 115 6.65 -6.45 2.07
N SER A 116 5.86 -5.86 1.19
CA SER A 116 6.29 -5.04 0.06
C SER A 116 5.70 -3.63 0.07
N LEU A 117 4.84 -3.33 1.05
CA LEU A 117 4.23 -2.02 1.23
C LEU A 117 4.37 -1.58 2.69
N LEU A 118 4.91 -0.39 2.91
CA LEU A 118 5.04 0.19 4.24
C LEU A 118 4.32 1.52 4.33
N ARG A 119 3.71 1.76 5.48
CA ARG A 119 3.22 3.08 5.89
C ARG A 119 4.09 3.62 7.01
N THR A 120 4.35 4.93 6.98
CA THR A 120 4.95 5.64 8.11
C THR A 120 4.27 6.99 8.31
N THR A 121 4.60 7.69 9.38
CA THR A 121 4.01 8.97 9.71
C THR A 121 4.92 10.14 9.29
N ILE A 122 4.33 11.25 8.93
CA ILE A 122 5.06 12.53 8.86
C ILE A 122 4.99 13.13 10.26
N HIS A 123 6.11 13.13 10.99
CA HIS A 123 6.27 13.40 12.42
C HIS A 123 5.36 12.54 13.33
N SER A 124 4.90 13.07 14.47
CA SER A 124 4.16 12.28 15.46
C SER A 124 2.74 11.91 15.05
N SER A 125 2.24 10.86 15.66
CA SER A 125 0.89 10.33 15.57
C SER A 125 0.48 9.74 16.92
N ASP A 126 -0.72 9.16 17.01
CA ASP A 126 -1.17 8.40 18.18
C ASP A 126 -0.30 7.17 18.52
N PHE A 127 0.57 6.74 17.60
CA PHE A 127 1.60 5.71 17.81
C PHE A 127 3.01 6.31 17.99
N SER A 128 3.10 7.47 18.61
CA SER A 128 4.34 8.10 19.05
C SER A 128 4.38 8.24 20.57
N SER A 129 5.57 8.18 21.16
CA SER A 129 5.75 8.31 22.61
C SER A 129 5.41 9.71 23.12
N ASN A 130 5.58 10.73 22.25
CA ASN A 130 5.24 12.13 22.50
C ASN A 130 4.87 12.83 21.19
N SER A 131 4.10 13.91 21.29
CA SER A 131 3.88 14.80 20.14
C SER A 131 5.15 15.57 19.80
N TYR A 132 5.52 15.58 18.52
CA TYR A 132 6.66 16.35 18.01
C TYR A 132 6.44 16.74 16.55
N THR A 133 7.19 17.73 16.10
CA THR A 133 7.23 18.17 14.70
C THR A 133 8.69 18.27 14.24
N TYR A 134 8.90 18.37 12.92
CA TYR A 134 10.24 18.56 12.36
C TYR A 134 10.71 20.02 12.37
N VAL A 135 9.87 20.95 12.82
CA VAL A 135 10.19 22.39 12.89
C VAL A 135 9.98 22.93 14.28
N LYS A 136 10.66 24.02 14.60
CA LYS A 136 10.41 24.79 15.83
C LYS A 136 9.09 25.52 15.74
N GLU A 137 8.50 25.80 16.90
CA GLU A 137 7.28 26.60 17.03
C GLU A 137 7.43 27.96 16.31
N GLY A 138 6.46 28.30 15.48
CA GLY A 138 6.43 29.57 14.75
C GLY A 138 7.31 29.64 13.49
N ASP A 139 8.09 28.60 13.17
CA ASP A 139 8.97 28.61 11.99
C ASP A 139 8.18 28.37 10.69
N LYS A 140 7.55 29.43 10.19
CA LYS A 140 6.77 29.41 8.94
C LYS A 140 7.61 29.06 7.72
N GLU A 141 8.87 29.47 7.69
CA GLU A 141 9.77 29.27 6.55
C GLU A 141 10.46 27.91 6.57
N LEU A 142 10.20 27.10 7.61
CA LEU A 142 10.75 25.75 7.80
C LEU A 142 12.28 25.70 7.81
N ASN A 143 12.94 26.74 8.31
CA ASN A 143 14.41 26.83 8.39
C ASN A 143 15.02 25.84 9.39
N SER A 144 14.26 25.54 10.44
CA SER A 144 14.66 24.60 11.50
C SER A 144 14.32 23.13 11.19
N PHE A 145 13.84 22.82 9.98
CA PHE A 145 13.37 21.47 9.61
C PHE A 145 14.43 20.41 9.83
N SER A 146 14.10 19.41 10.64
CA SER A 146 15.00 18.31 10.98
C SER A 146 14.23 17.04 11.29
N ILE A 147 14.65 15.91 10.72
CA ILE A 147 14.13 14.57 10.99
C ILE A 147 14.94 13.82 12.05
N ALA A 148 15.74 14.53 12.87
CA ALA A 148 16.64 13.92 13.85
C ALA A 148 15.93 12.99 14.86
N HIS A 149 14.64 13.22 15.14
CA HIS A 149 13.83 12.32 15.94
C HIS A 149 13.72 10.93 15.27
N ASP A 150 13.38 10.92 14.00
CA ASP A 150 13.18 9.70 13.23
C ASP A 150 14.46 8.90 13.03
N GLU A 151 15.59 9.58 12.99
CA GLU A 151 16.93 8.97 12.83
C GLU A 151 17.31 8.07 14.00
N GLN A 152 16.66 8.22 15.17
CA GLN A 152 16.97 7.43 16.36
C GLN A 152 16.53 5.97 16.21
N TYR A 153 15.30 5.72 15.75
CA TYR A 153 14.72 4.38 15.72
C TYR A 153 13.98 4.08 14.40
N ARG A 154 13.17 5.00 13.91
CA ARG A 154 12.25 4.76 12.79
C ARG A 154 13.01 4.57 11.47
N ILE A 155 13.90 5.47 11.12
CA ILE A 155 14.74 5.37 9.93
C ILE A 155 15.62 4.10 9.93
N PRO A 156 16.30 3.72 11.02
CA PRO A 156 17.03 2.46 11.09
C PRO A 156 16.16 1.22 10.78
N LEU A 157 14.95 1.15 11.33
CA LEU A 157 14.05 0.02 11.08
C LEU A 157 13.55 0.02 9.63
N ILE A 158 13.18 1.18 9.07
CA ILE A 158 12.78 1.29 7.66
C ILE A 158 13.91 0.83 6.73
N LYS A 159 15.14 1.29 6.97
CA LYS A 159 16.32 0.84 6.19
C LYS A 159 16.52 -0.67 6.26
N LYS A 160 16.33 -1.25 7.45
CA LYS A 160 16.39 -2.70 7.63
C LYS A 160 15.34 -3.44 6.82
N ALA A 161 14.13 -2.89 6.75
CA ALA A 161 13.05 -3.43 5.93
C ALA A 161 13.41 -3.39 4.43
N PHE A 162 13.92 -2.26 3.93
CA PHE A 162 14.37 -2.13 2.54
C PHE A 162 15.53 -3.10 2.21
N GLU A 163 16.51 -3.23 3.08
CA GLU A 163 17.63 -4.17 2.93
C GLU A 163 17.13 -5.62 2.77
N LEU A 164 16.28 -6.08 3.69
CA LEU A 164 15.80 -7.46 3.73
C LEU A 164 14.82 -7.79 2.60
N SER A 165 14.03 -6.83 2.15
CA SER A 165 13.15 -6.96 0.98
C SER A 165 13.88 -6.84 -0.35
N LYS A 166 15.21 -6.63 -0.34
CA LYS A 166 16.03 -6.37 -1.54
C LYS A 166 15.52 -5.17 -2.34
N ASN A 167 15.10 -4.12 -1.64
CA ASN A 167 14.48 -2.90 -2.19
C ASN A 167 13.17 -3.13 -2.96
N ASN A 168 12.53 -4.29 -2.77
CA ASN A 168 11.20 -4.55 -3.31
C ASN A 168 10.13 -4.07 -2.33
N MET A 169 10.11 -2.75 -2.06
CA MET A 169 9.25 -2.14 -1.07
C MET A 169 8.81 -0.74 -1.50
N ALA A 170 7.53 -0.46 -1.34
CA ALA A 170 6.98 0.88 -1.50
C ALA A 170 6.70 1.47 -0.11
N LEU A 171 7.19 2.68 0.15
CA LEU A 171 6.93 3.42 1.38
C LEU A 171 6.06 4.63 1.07
N TYR A 172 4.90 4.74 1.73
CA TYR A 172 4.14 5.98 1.76
C TYR A 172 4.02 6.52 3.18
N ALA A 173 3.77 7.83 3.28
CA ALA A 173 3.69 8.51 4.55
C ALA A 173 2.41 9.33 4.67
N SER A 174 1.85 9.38 5.88
CA SER A 174 0.63 10.13 6.21
C SER A 174 0.90 11.08 7.36
N PRO A 175 0.45 12.36 7.30
CA PRO A 175 0.46 13.24 8.46
C PRO A 175 -0.84 13.09 9.26
N TRP A 176 -0.75 13.15 10.58
CA TRP A 176 -1.90 13.22 11.48
C TRP A 176 -2.31 14.66 11.76
N SER A 177 -1.36 15.58 11.82
CA SER A 177 -1.61 17.00 12.08
C SER A 177 -0.49 17.88 11.54
N PRO A 178 -0.77 19.07 11.02
CA PRO A 178 0.25 20.11 10.91
C PRO A 178 0.77 20.53 12.30
N PRO A 179 1.96 21.19 12.38
CA PRO A 179 2.41 21.83 13.61
C PRO A 179 1.36 22.73 14.26
N ALA A 180 1.33 22.80 15.58
CA ALA A 180 0.29 23.52 16.35
C ALA A 180 0.08 24.97 15.89
N PHE A 181 1.14 25.72 15.66
CA PHE A 181 1.05 27.12 15.22
C PHE A 181 0.38 27.32 13.85
N MET A 182 0.37 26.27 13.01
CA MET A 182 -0.29 26.29 11.69
C MET A 182 -1.79 26.00 11.79
N LYS A 183 -2.32 25.63 12.96
CA LYS A 183 -3.72 25.20 13.14
C LYS A 183 -4.58 26.23 13.86
N THR A 184 -5.86 26.22 13.55
CA THR A 184 -6.84 27.18 14.11
C THR A 184 -7.03 27.06 15.62
N ASN A 185 -6.81 25.85 16.18
CA ASN A 185 -6.88 25.61 17.61
C ASN A 185 -5.51 25.71 18.33
N ASN A 186 -4.43 26.03 17.61
CA ASN A 186 -3.05 26.08 18.10
C ASN A 186 -2.64 24.82 18.90
N ASP A 187 -3.15 23.66 18.50
CA ASP A 187 -2.89 22.37 19.12
C ASP A 187 -2.76 21.30 18.02
N MET A 188 -1.83 20.38 18.12
CA MET A 188 -1.75 19.25 17.21
C MET A 188 -2.88 18.27 17.44
N LEU A 189 -3.42 18.21 18.65
CA LEU A 189 -4.51 17.33 19.08
C LEU A 189 -5.86 17.97 18.81
N ARG A 190 -6.93 17.20 18.97
CA ARG A 190 -8.34 17.66 19.02
C ARG A 190 -8.81 18.36 17.75
N GLY A 191 -8.45 17.85 16.58
CA GLY A 191 -8.92 18.41 15.32
C GLY A 191 -8.33 19.79 15.05
N GLY A 192 -9.18 20.80 14.85
CA GLY A 192 -8.78 22.09 14.30
C GLY A 192 -8.51 21.99 12.79
N LYS A 193 -8.28 23.10 12.14
CA LYS A 193 -8.04 23.21 10.70
C LYS A 193 -6.71 23.86 10.42
N LEU A 194 -6.10 23.54 9.27
CA LEU A 194 -4.97 24.31 8.76
C LEU A 194 -5.40 25.76 8.50
N LYS A 195 -4.64 26.72 9.02
CA LYS A 195 -4.88 28.14 8.75
C LYS A 195 -4.48 28.47 7.30
N PRO A 196 -5.28 29.22 6.54
CA PRO A 196 -5.01 29.51 5.13
C PRO A 196 -3.62 30.10 4.85
N GLU A 197 -3.11 30.95 5.73
CA GLU A 197 -1.77 31.57 5.62
C GLU A 197 -0.61 30.59 5.75
N TYR A 198 -0.87 29.35 6.15
CA TYR A 198 0.12 28.26 6.25
C TYR A 198 -0.02 27.18 5.18
N ASN A 199 -1.00 27.27 4.27
CA ASN A 199 -1.18 26.27 3.23
C ASN A 199 0.12 26.01 2.43
N GLN A 200 0.82 27.09 2.02
CA GLN A 200 2.07 26.94 1.29
C GLN A 200 3.19 26.39 2.15
N SER A 201 3.30 26.81 3.42
CA SER A 201 4.29 26.26 4.36
C SER A 201 4.06 24.77 4.59
N TRP A 202 2.80 24.37 4.74
CA TRP A 202 2.46 22.97 4.92
C TRP A 202 2.76 22.13 3.67
N ALA A 203 2.47 22.61 2.46
CA ALA A 203 2.88 21.95 1.21
C ALA A 203 4.41 21.85 1.09
N ASN A 204 5.16 22.87 1.47
CA ASN A 204 6.62 22.85 1.50
C ASN A 204 7.17 21.84 2.55
N TYR A 205 6.44 21.60 3.63
CA TYR A 205 6.79 20.64 4.65
C TYR A 205 6.87 19.21 4.09
N TYR A 206 5.91 18.82 3.21
CA TYR A 206 5.94 17.52 2.51
C TYR A 206 7.17 17.41 1.61
N VAL A 207 7.52 18.47 0.89
CA VAL A 207 8.72 18.48 0.03
C VAL A 207 9.98 18.27 0.87
N LYS A 208 10.09 18.96 2.02
CA LYS A 208 11.23 18.79 2.93
C LYS A 208 11.29 17.39 3.54
N PHE A 209 10.14 16.81 3.89
CA PHE A 209 10.06 15.43 4.36
C PHE A 209 10.59 14.44 3.32
N ILE A 210 10.09 14.51 2.09
CA ILE A 210 10.57 13.64 1.01
C ILE A 210 12.08 13.78 0.82
N ALA A 211 12.56 15.03 0.68
CA ALA A 211 13.98 15.30 0.47
C ALA A 211 14.86 14.76 1.62
N ALA A 212 14.40 14.88 2.87
CA ALA A 212 15.13 14.39 4.03
C ALA A 212 15.18 12.86 4.09
N TYR A 213 14.07 12.18 3.79
CA TYR A 213 14.02 10.71 3.74
C TYR A 213 14.85 10.15 2.58
N GLU A 214 14.75 10.75 1.39
CA GLU A 214 15.57 10.36 0.24
C GLU A 214 17.07 10.60 0.49
N LYS A 215 17.43 11.72 1.15
CA LYS A 215 18.80 11.95 1.62
C LYS A 215 19.25 10.88 2.62
N ALA A 216 18.35 10.38 3.43
CA ALA A 216 18.59 9.23 4.31
C ALA A 216 18.57 7.88 3.57
N SER A 217 18.54 7.86 2.23
CA SER A 217 18.47 6.66 1.39
C SER A 217 17.18 5.84 1.58
N ILE A 218 16.07 6.51 1.86
CA ILE A 218 14.73 5.90 1.92
C ILE A 218 13.88 6.53 0.83
N PRO A 219 13.62 5.84 -0.28
CA PRO A 219 12.76 6.36 -1.34
C PRO A 219 11.31 6.45 -0.85
N VAL A 220 10.72 7.62 -0.91
CA VAL A 220 9.30 7.83 -0.62
C VAL A 220 8.51 7.56 -1.90
N TRP A 221 7.68 6.53 -1.89
CA TRP A 221 6.84 6.15 -3.02
C TRP A 221 5.58 7.01 -3.12
N GLY A 222 4.95 7.33 -1.98
CA GLY A 222 3.70 8.08 -1.94
C GLY A 222 3.44 8.79 -0.62
N LEU A 223 2.35 9.56 -0.61
CA LEU A 223 1.90 10.37 0.52
C LEU A 223 0.38 10.34 0.57
N SER A 224 -0.22 10.34 1.75
CA SER A 224 -1.61 10.80 1.88
C SER A 224 -1.68 12.29 2.19
N ILE A 225 -2.80 12.91 1.80
CA ILE A 225 -3.00 14.35 2.03
C ILE A 225 -3.17 14.61 3.52
N GLN A 226 -3.93 13.76 4.22
CA GLN A 226 -4.19 13.85 5.66
C GLN A 226 -4.70 12.49 6.14
N ASN A 227 -4.17 12.01 7.27
CA ASN A 227 -4.78 10.90 7.98
C ASN A 227 -6.12 11.33 8.59
N GLU A 228 -7.18 10.58 8.32
CA GLU A 228 -8.51 10.75 8.92
C GLU A 228 -9.02 12.21 8.93
N PRO A 229 -9.22 12.84 7.78
CA PRO A 229 -9.53 14.28 7.69
C PRO A 229 -10.89 14.68 8.29
N MET A 230 -11.68 13.76 8.81
CA MET A 230 -12.92 14.04 9.54
C MET A 230 -12.84 13.72 11.03
N ALA A 231 -11.77 13.10 11.50
CA ALA A 231 -11.66 12.66 12.87
C ALA A 231 -11.14 13.79 13.78
N THR A 232 -11.93 14.13 14.81
CA THR A 232 -11.50 14.97 15.92
C THR A 232 -11.07 14.07 17.07
N GLN A 233 -9.78 13.82 17.17
CA GLN A 233 -9.23 12.84 18.11
C GLN A 233 -8.55 13.53 19.30
N ARG A 234 -8.43 12.78 20.41
CA ARG A 234 -7.64 13.21 21.59
C ARG A 234 -6.12 13.17 21.34
N TRP A 235 -5.70 12.64 20.22
CA TRP A 235 -4.34 12.61 19.70
C TRP A 235 -4.22 13.55 18.49
N GLU A 236 -3.10 13.50 17.78
CA GLU A 236 -2.86 14.31 16.59
C GLU A 236 -4.00 14.12 15.57
N SER A 237 -4.58 15.21 15.13
CA SER A 237 -5.66 15.21 14.15
C SER A 237 -5.85 16.58 13.51
N CYS A 238 -6.32 16.63 12.28
CA CYS A 238 -6.62 17.86 11.57
C CYS A 238 -7.83 17.66 10.66
N ILE A 239 -8.77 18.58 10.70
CA ILE A 239 -10.03 18.48 9.97
C ILE A 239 -9.89 19.14 8.60
N TYR A 240 -10.30 18.43 7.56
CA TYR A 240 -10.54 18.94 6.22
C TYR A 240 -11.94 18.55 5.76
N THR A 241 -12.73 19.47 5.29
CA THR A 241 -13.88 19.14 4.42
C THR A 241 -13.35 18.60 3.09
N ALA A 242 -14.20 17.95 2.30
CA ALA A 242 -13.78 17.49 0.98
C ALA A 242 -13.32 18.65 0.07
N ALA A 243 -13.99 19.80 0.15
CA ALA A 243 -13.58 21.01 -0.56
C ALA A 243 -12.21 21.54 -0.08
N GLU A 244 -11.96 21.57 1.22
CA GLU A 244 -10.67 22.02 1.78
C GLU A 244 -9.53 21.07 1.39
N GLU A 245 -9.75 19.76 1.41
CA GLU A 245 -8.78 18.75 0.97
C GLU A 245 -8.47 18.92 -0.53
N ARG A 246 -9.52 19.05 -1.36
CA ARG A 246 -9.42 19.32 -2.81
C ARG A 246 -8.62 20.61 -3.07
N ASP A 247 -8.98 21.71 -2.41
CA ASP A 247 -8.40 23.02 -2.67
C ASP A 247 -6.95 23.11 -2.17
N PHE A 248 -6.63 22.45 -1.06
CA PHE A 248 -5.24 22.32 -0.60
C PHE A 248 -4.40 21.49 -1.60
N LEU A 249 -4.92 20.36 -2.08
CA LEU A 249 -4.25 19.56 -3.09
C LEU A 249 -4.02 20.35 -4.38
N LYS A 250 -5.11 20.94 -4.92
CA LYS A 250 -5.08 21.62 -6.21
C LYS A 250 -4.18 22.84 -6.23
N ASN A 251 -4.28 23.69 -5.20
CA ASN A 251 -3.67 25.02 -5.21
C ASN A 251 -2.28 25.04 -4.56
N TYR A 252 -1.96 24.07 -3.70
CA TYR A 252 -0.73 24.09 -2.92
C TYR A 252 0.07 22.79 -3.03
N LEU A 253 -0.42 21.67 -2.54
CA LEU A 253 0.38 20.44 -2.42
C LEU A 253 0.82 19.90 -3.78
N GLY A 254 -0.11 19.68 -4.69
CA GLY A 254 0.17 19.14 -6.02
C GLY A 254 1.16 19.98 -6.83
N PRO A 255 0.90 21.29 -7.04
CA PRO A 255 1.84 22.16 -7.73
C PRO A 255 3.21 22.26 -7.07
N THR A 256 3.26 22.25 -5.72
CA THR A 256 4.51 22.33 -4.96
C THR A 256 5.36 21.08 -5.14
N LEU A 257 4.76 19.88 -5.07
CA LEU A 257 5.44 18.62 -5.34
C LEU A 257 5.96 18.55 -6.79
N TRP A 258 5.15 18.90 -7.76
CA TRP A 258 5.56 18.88 -9.17
C TRP A 258 6.71 19.85 -9.44
N LYS A 259 6.63 21.07 -8.90
CA LYS A 259 7.71 22.06 -9.01
C LYS A 259 9.01 21.61 -8.35
N ALA A 260 8.92 20.83 -7.29
CA ALA A 260 10.07 20.25 -6.60
C ALA A 260 10.66 18.99 -7.28
N GLY A 261 10.08 18.53 -8.41
CA GLY A 261 10.53 17.35 -9.12
C GLY A 261 9.91 16.02 -8.63
N TYR A 262 8.86 16.08 -7.83
CA TYR A 262 8.18 14.93 -7.21
C TYR A 262 6.84 14.58 -7.87
N ALA A 263 6.73 14.79 -9.19
CA ALA A 263 5.50 14.48 -9.93
C ALA A 263 5.21 12.96 -10.02
N ASP A 264 6.19 12.12 -9.76
CA ASP A 264 6.09 10.66 -9.74
C ASP A 264 5.48 10.11 -8.44
N LYS A 265 5.46 10.90 -7.36
CA LYS A 265 4.95 10.48 -6.06
C LYS A 265 3.45 10.22 -6.10
N LYS A 266 3.03 9.12 -5.47
CA LYS A 266 1.63 8.68 -5.44
C LYS A 266 0.87 9.43 -4.36
N ILE A 267 -0.02 10.33 -4.75
CA ILE A 267 -0.84 11.06 -3.80
C ILE A 267 -2.11 10.28 -3.55
N ILE A 268 -2.36 9.97 -2.28
CA ILE A 268 -3.51 9.23 -1.78
C ILE A 268 -4.43 10.24 -1.09
N MET A 269 -5.69 10.28 -1.52
CA MET A 269 -6.72 11.12 -0.91
C MET A 269 -7.55 10.32 0.10
N TRP A 270 -8.31 11.01 0.93
CA TRP A 270 -9.24 10.50 1.93
C TRP A 270 -8.54 9.85 3.13
N ASP A 271 -7.92 8.67 2.96
CA ASP A 271 -7.17 8.02 4.04
C ASP A 271 -7.98 7.90 5.35
N HIS A 272 -9.25 7.44 5.25
CA HIS A 272 -10.22 7.32 6.33
C HIS A 272 -11.26 6.23 6.04
N ASN A 273 -12.29 6.06 6.89
CA ASN A 273 -13.24 4.95 6.85
C ASN A 273 -14.07 4.86 5.56
N ARG A 274 -14.61 3.65 5.31
CA ARG A 274 -15.38 3.32 4.10
C ARG A 274 -16.72 4.04 4.00
N ASP A 275 -17.26 4.55 5.10
CA ASP A 275 -18.59 5.17 5.17
C ASP A 275 -18.79 6.34 4.18
N LEU A 276 -17.81 7.22 4.06
CA LEU A 276 -17.87 8.40 3.20
C LEU A 276 -16.89 8.40 2.02
N VAL A 277 -16.24 7.26 1.75
CA VAL A 277 -15.18 7.18 0.72
C VAL A 277 -15.71 7.61 -0.65
N PHE A 278 -16.91 7.19 -1.02
CA PHE A 278 -17.52 7.54 -2.32
C PHE A 278 -17.84 9.04 -2.44
N GLN A 279 -18.47 9.61 -1.42
CA GLN A 279 -18.83 11.04 -1.42
C GLN A 279 -17.57 11.91 -1.47
N ARG A 280 -16.54 11.57 -0.69
CA ARG A 280 -15.26 12.28 -0.66
C ARG A 280 -14.51 12.17 -1.98
N ALA A 281 -14.46 10.98 -2.56
CA ALA A 281 -13.88 10.76 -3.88
C ALA A 281 -14.62 11.59 -4.95
N THR A 282 -15.96 11.58 -4.92
CA THR A 282 -16.76 12.33 -5.88
C THR A 282 -16.49 13.82 -5.81
N GLU A 283 -16.47 14.40 -4.62
CA GLU A 283 -16.26 15.86 -4.48
C GLU A 283 -14.86 16.29 -4.91
N LEU A 284 -13.83 15.51 -4.58
CA LEU A 284 -12.47 15.88 -4.94
C LEU A 284 -12.17 15.59 -6.41
N LEU A 285 -12.57 14.43 -6.93
CA LEU A 285 -12.22 13.98 -8.28
C LEU A 285 -13.10 14.58 -9.38
N SER A 286 -14.25 15.20 -9.02
CA SER A 286 -15.06 15.98 -9.98
C SER A 286 -14.35 17.26 -10.45
N ASP A 287 -13.33 17.73 -9.73
CA ASP A 287 -12.46 18.82 -10.17
C ASP A 287 -11.24 18.23 -10.91
N PRO A 288 -11.15 18.31 -12.26
CA PRO A 288 -10.05 17.73 -13.02
C PRO A 288 -8.69 18.34 -12.65
N GLU A 289 -8.65 19.60 -12.18
CA GLU A 289 -7.42 20.24 -11.76
C GLU A 289 -6.89 19.72 -10.41
N ALA A 290 -7.75 19.14 -9.58
CA ALA A 290 -7.35 18.37 -8.41
C ALA A 290 -7.07 16.90 -8.75
N ALA A 291 -7.96 16.29 -9.52
CA ALA A 291 -7.91 14.88 -9.87
C ALA A 291 -6.61 14.46 -10.58
N LYS A 292 -5.98 15.34 -11.34
CA LYS A 292 -4.70 15.09 -12.02
C LYS A 292 -3.54 14.76 -11.08
N TYR A 293 -3.61 15.20 -9.81
CA TYR A 293 -2.60 14.92 -8.80
C TYR A 293 -2.85 13.62 -8.04
N VAL A 294 -4.10 13.11 -8.04
CA VAL A 294 -4.49 11.93 -7.28
C VAL A 294 -4.11 10.65 -8.00
N TRP A 295 -3.28 9.85 -7.39
CA TRP A 295 -3.01 8.48 -7.82
C TRP A 295 -4.09 7.52 -7.35
N GLY A 296 -4.56 7.65 -6.10
CA GLY A 296 -5.49 6.71 -5.51
C GLY A 296 -6.23 7.22 -4.29
N ILE A 297 -7.11 6.37 -3.80
CA ILE A 297 -8.03 6.62 -2.69
C ILE A 297 -7.68 5.65 -1.57
N GLY A 298 -7.32 6.17 -0.40
CA GLY A 298 -7.04 5.40 0.78
C GLY A 298 -8.29 5.14 1.61
N TYR A 299 -8.40 3.96 2.21
CA TYR A 299 -9.49 3.68 3.14
C TYR A 299 -9.02 2.94 4.39
N HIS A 300 -9.76 3.15 5.50
CA HIS A 300 -9.67 2.48 6.79
C HIS A 300 -10.88 1.59 7.01
N TRP A 301 -10.95 0.84 8.09
CA TRP A 301 -12.03 -0.11 8.38
C TRP A 301 -12.80 0.14 9.69
N TYR A 302 -12.72 1.35 10.25
CA TYR A 302 -13.24 1.63 11.60
C TYR A 302 -14.70 2.11 11.65
N GLU A 303 -15.44 2.11 10.54
CA GLU A 303 -16.83 2.55 10.51
C GLU A 303 -17.76 1.73 11.43
N THR A 304 -17.36 0.54 11.83
CA THR A 304 -18.18 -0.33 12.71
C THR A 304 -18.36 0.23 14.12
N TRP A 305 -17.49 1.11 14.61
CA TRP A 305 -17.65 1.75 15.91
C TRP A 305 -18.81 2.77 15.94
N SER A 306 -19.26 3.24 14.81
CA SER A 306 -20.47 4.05 14.65
C SER A 306 -21.74 3.21 14.56
N GLY A 307 -21.66 1.89 14.74
CA GLY A 307 -22.79 0.95 14.68
C GLY A 307 -23.16 0.50 13.26
N SER A 308 -22.31 0.79 12.28
CA SER A 308 -22.52 0.36 10.90
C SER A 308 -21.84 -0.99 10.62
N GLU A 309 -22.33 -1.66 9.56
CA GLU A 309 -21.68 -2.83 8.99
C GLU A 309 -20.45 -2.43 8.16
N GLN A 310 -19.65 -3.42 7.75
CA GLN A 310 -18.52 -3.21 6.84
C GLN A 310 -19.03 -2.75 5.46
N MET A 311 -18.76 -1.51 5.10
CA MET A 311 -19.31 -0.86 3.90
C MET A 311 -18.45 -1.10 2.65
N TYR A 312 -18.19 -2.37 2.30
CA TYR A 312 -17.43 -2.72 1.09
C TYR A 312 -18.11 -2.26 -0.21
N ASP A 313 -19.44 -2.14 -0.22
CA ASP A 313 -20.15 -1.64 -1.39
C ASP A 313 -19.77 -0.21 -1.75
N ASN A 314 -19.41 0.64 -0.77
CA ASN A 314 -18.89 1.98 -1.02
C ASN A 314 -17.52 1.94 -1.73
N ILE A 315 -16.68 0.97 -1.40
CA ILE A 315 -15.40 0.76 -2.10
C ILE A 315 -15.65 0.35 -3.55
N LYS A 316 -16.54 -0.62 -3.76
CA LYS A 316 -16.92 -1.07 -5.09
C LYS A 316 -17.50 0.09 -5.93
N LEU A 317 -18.44 0.84 -5.39
CA LEU A 317 -19.03 1.99 -6.05
C LEU A 317 -17.99 3.05 -6.41
N THR A 318 -17.03 3.29 -5.52
CA THR A 318 -15.94 4.21 -5.76
C THR A 318 -15.03 3.75 -6.90
N GLN A 319 -14.69 2.46 -6.93
CA GLN A 319 -13.87 1.88 -8.00
C GLN A 319 -14.59 1.89 -9.35
N GLU A 320 -15.89 1.62 -9.37
CA GLU A 320 -16.70 1.64 -10.60
C GLU A 320 -16.85 3.06 -11.17
N ALA A 321 -16.95 4.08 -10.29
CA ALA A 321 -17.05 5.48 -10.70
C ALA A 321 -15.71 6.08 -11.15
N TYR A 322 -14.59 5.63 -10.57
CA TYR A 322 -13.25 6.15 -10.82
C TYR A 322 -12.24 5.03 -11.13
N PRO A 323 -12.43 4.28 -12.23
CA PRO A 323 -11.66 3.07 -12.52
C PRO A 323 -10.18 3.34 -12.83
N ASP A 324 -9.81 4.58 -13.15
CA ASP A 324 -8.43 5.04 -13.34
C ASP A 324 -7.69 5.30 -12.03
N LYS A 325 -8.41 5.45 -10.91
CA LYS A 325 -7.82 5.64 -9.58
C LYS A 325 -7.62 4.30 -8.88
N LYS A 326 -6.48 4.16 -8.21
CA LYS A 326 -6.21 2.97 -7.41
C LYS A 326 -6.91 3.08 -6.07
N ILE A 327 -7.28 1.94 -5.51
CA ILE A 327 -7.85 1.86 -4.16
C ILE A 327 -6.88 1.11 -3.29
N ILE A 328 -6.58 1.67 -2.12
CA ILE A 328 -5.61 1.12 -1.19
C ILE A 328 -6.17 1.12 0.23
N PHE A 329 -6.07 -0.03 0.90
CA PHE A 329 -6.32 -0.14 2.33
C PHE A 329 -5.12 0.43 3.07
N THR A 330 -5.30 1.59 3.70
CA THR A 330 -4.19 2.36 4.27
C THR A 330 -4.01 2.15 5.76
N GLU A 331 -5.06 1.77 6.48
CA GLU A 331 -4.96 1.49 7.91
C GLU A 331 -6.03 0.53 8.39
N GLY A 332 -5.61 -0.37 9.29
CA GLY A 332 -6.50 -1.20 10.07
C GLY A 332 -5.77 -1.83 11.24
N CYS A 333 -6.26 -1.62 12.46
CA CYS A 333 -5.82 -2.34 13.64
C CYS A 333 -7.01 -2.80 14.47
N LYS A 334 -6.80 -3.81 15.28
CA LYS A 334 -7.79 -4.25 16.25
C LYS A 334 -7.73 -3.34 17.46
N GLU A 335 -8.77 -2.54 17.64
CA GLU A 335 -8.93 -1.71 18.83
C GLU A 335 -9.12 -2.58 20.10
N ALA A 336 -8.83 -2.00 21.24
CA ALA A 336 -8.93 -2.69 22.56
C ALA A 336 -8.18 -4.03 22.61
N PHE A 337 -7.01 -4.11 21.95
CA PHE A 337 -6.17 -5.30 21.92
C PHE A 337 -5.76 -5.73 23.34
N ASN A 338 -6.03 -7.01 23.67
CA ASN A 338 -5.55 -7.61 24.91
C ASN A 338 -4.28 -8.44 24.61
N ALA A 339 -3.13 -7.95 25.06
CA ALA A 339 -1.84 -8.60 24.84
C ALA A 339 -1.76 -10.04 25.38
N ALA A 340 -2.54 -10.38 26.41
CA ALA A 340 -2.63 -11.76 26.94
C ALA A 340 -3.28 -12.74 25.95
N LYS A 341 -4.01 -12.21 24.95
CA LYS A 341 -4.76 -12.99 23.97
C LYS A 341 -4.16 -12.93 22.57
N TYR A 342 -2.93 -12.41 22.40
CA TYR A 342 -2.33 -12.22 21.06
C TYR A 342 -2.17 -13.55 20.29
N LYS A 343 -2.17 -14.70 20.95
CA LYS A 343 -2.10 -16.04 20.33
C LYS A 343 -3.47 -16.61 19.95
N ASP A 344 -4.56 -15.95 20.36
CA ASP A 344 -5.90 -16.44 20.06
C ASP A 344 -6.12 -16.37 18.54
N TRP A 345 -6.69 -17.46 18.00
CA TRP A 345 -7.00 -17.58 16.58
C TRP A 345 -7.81 -16.38 16.05
N ASN A 346 -8.78 -15.92 16.81
CA ASN A 346 -9.67 -14.82 16.44
C ASN A 346 -8.91 -13.50 16.14
N ILE A 347 -7.72 -13.33 16.68
CA ILE A 347 -6.89 -12.14 16.35
C ILE A 347 -6.36 -12.26 14.93
N GLY A 348 -5.81 -13.41 14.53
CA GLY A 348 -5.37 -13.65 13.16
C GLY A 348 -6.52 -13.61 12.15
N GLU A 349 -7.64 -14.25 12.48
CA GLU A 349 -8.84 -14.29 11.65
C GLU A 349 -9.44 -12.89 11.42
N TYR A 350 -9.35 -12.00 12.41
CA TYR A 350 -9.80 -10.61 12.28
C TYR A 350 -9.04 -9.81 11.21
N TYR A 351 -7.76 -10.13 11.00
CA TYR A 351 -6.91 -9.47 9.99
C TYR A 351 -6.92 -10.18 8.63
N ALA A 352 -7.41 -11.42 8.54
CA ALA A 352 -7.46 -12.20 7.31
C ALA A 352 -8.70 -11.88 6.45
#